data_559e02b54626101b38f7256379b67b38
#
_entry.id   559e02b54626101b38f7256379b67b38
#
_cell.length_a   1.000
_cell.length_b   1.000
_cell.length_c   1.000
_cell.angle_alpha   90.00
_cell.angle_beta   90.00
_cell.angle_gamma   90.00
#
_symmetry.space_group_name_H-M   'P 1'
#
loop_
_entity.id
_entity.type
_entity.pdbx_description
1 polymer ?
#
loop_
_entity_poly.entity_id
_entity_poly.type
_entity_poly.pdbx_seq_one_letter_code
_entity_poly.pdbx_strand_id
1 'polypeptide(L)'
;MKKIFIYTSLFFLLLVGGGLIIVNNSIIHIQLPHGAILHVLPASKNSLAHGAVIICPGGGYFYLEKWKEGFWWFPFFYRQGYTVALLEYRMPNHDYRIPMTDGIEAIKTMREHAKEWHFNKDKVGIMGFSAGGHLASTMLVSDNDDVRPDFGMLFYPVVSMRKELTHMDSHNCLLGENASEALDSLLSNELHISEKTPPVYIAFSKDDTGVITQNAMLFHDKMREKHRPVSLHIYPSGGHGWGYRLTFKYHNQMLEELAEWIN
;
A
#
# COMPACT_ATOMS: atom_id res chain seq x y z
N MET A 1 24.34 -13.54 -3.09
CA MET A 1 23.58 -13.85 -4.31
C MET A 1 22.13 -14.05 -3.93
N LYS A 2 21.26 -13.08 -4.27
CA LYS A 2 19.80 -13.19 -4.06
C LYS A 2 19.30 -14.33 -4.95
N LYS A 3 18.63 -15.35 -4.37
CA LYS A 3 18.01 -16.41 -5.16
C LYS A 3 16.70 -15.86 -5.74
N ILE A 4 16.73 -15.51 -7.02
CA ILE A 4 15.51 -15.17 -7.77
C ILE A 4 14.91 -16.50 -8.23
N PHE A 5 13.78 -16.90 -7.65
CA PHE A 5 12.98 -18.01 -8.14
C PHE A 5 11.94 -17.45 -9.12
N ILE A 6 12.16 -17.63 -10.41
CA ILE A 6 11.16 -17.32 -11.45
C ILE A 6 10.25 -18.55 -11.55
N TYR A 7 9.04 -18.47 -10.99
CA TYR A 7 7.98 -19.42 -11.29
C TYR A 7 7.08 -18.80 -12.38
N THR A 8 7.13 -19.41 -13.54
CA THR A 8 6.27 -19.06 -14.68
C THR A 8 4.85 -19.57 -14.49
N SER A 9 3.93 -18.69 -14.86
CA SER A 9 2.53 -18.88 -15.23
C SER A 9 1.46 -18.72 -14.18
N LEU A 10 0.95 -17.49 -14.10
CA LEU A 10 -0.47 -17.24 -13.96
C LEU A 10 -0.88 -16.32 -15.14
N PHE A 11 -1.65 -16.87 -16.09
CA PHE A 11 -2.29 -16.07 -17.13
C PHE A 11 -3.39 -15.24 -16.45
N PHE A 12 -3.22 -13.92 -16.36
CA PHE A 12 -4.33 -13.05 -16.02
C PHE A 12 -5.20 -12.87 -17.26
N LEU A 13 -6.38 -13.46 -17.24
CA LEU A 13 -7.42 -13.22 -18.23
C LEU A 13 -8.12 -11.91 -17.84
N LEU A 14 -7.85 -10.84 -18.56
CA LEU A 14 -8.52 -9.56 -18.38
C LEU A 14 -9.67 -9.42 -19.37
N LEU A 15 -10.90 -9.44 -18.86
CA LEU A 15 -12.10 -9.03 -19.63
C LEU A 15 -12.22 -7.50 -19.54
N VAL A 16 -11.96 -6.80 -20.64
CA VAL A 16 -12.12 -5.34 -20.73
C VAL A 16 -12.95 -5.02 -21.98
N GLY A 17 -14.14 -4.45 -21.78
CA GLY A 17 -14.96 -3.95 -22.86
C GLY A 17 -15.27 -4.96 -23.97
N GLY A 18 -15.50 -6.25 -23.63
CA GLY A 18 -15.76 -7.33 -24.58
C GLY A 18 -14.52 -7.89 -25.29
N GLY A 19 -13.31 -7.44 -24.95
CA GLY A 19 -12.04 -7.95 -25.49
C GLY A 19 -11.22 -8.69 -24.43
N LEU A 20 -10.57 -9.78 -24.84
CA LEU A 20 -9.64 -10.55 -24.02
C LEU A 20 -8.25 -9.94 -24.16
N ILE A 21 -7.72 -9.31 -23.11
CA ILE A 21 -6.31 -8.88 -23.08
C ILE A 21 -5.51 -9.97 -22.36
N ILE A 22 -4.67 -10.65 -23.13
CA ILE A 22 -3.69 -11.58 -22.59
C ILE A 22 -2.48 -10.77 -22.14
N VAL A 23 -2.28 -10.64 -20.84
CA VAL A 23 -1.05 -10.07 -20.29
C VAL A 23 0.04 -11.12 -20.41
N ASN A 24 0.92 -10.94 -21.38
CA ASN A 24 2.02 -11.88 -21.68
C ASN A 24 3.20 -11.76 -20.72
N ASN A 25 3.06 -11.03 -19.61
CA ASN A 25 4.08 -10.88 -18.59
C ASN A 25 3.78 -11.80 -17.40
N SER A 26 4.75 -12.61 -17.03
CA SER A 26 4.67 -13.45 -15.83
C SER A 26 4.89 -12.61 -14.58
N ILE A 27 4.18 -12.91 -13.50
CA ILE A 27 4.49 -12.36 -12.18
C ILE A 27 5.82 -12.95 -11.73
N ILE A 28 6.74 -12.09 -11.33
CA ILE A 28 8.02 -12.44 -10.76
C ILE A 28 7.84 -12.56 -9.24
N HIS A 29 8.33 -13.64 -8.64
CA HIS A 29 8.29 -13.84 -7.20
C HIS A 29 9.70 -13.72 -6.64
N ILE A 30 9.91 -12.77 -5.74
CA ILE A 30 11.21 -12.51 -5.14
C ILE A 30 11.11 -12.73 -3.64
N GLN A 31 11.92 -13.62 -3.14
CA GLN A 31 12.10 -13.76 -1.70
C GLN A 31 13.03 -12.66 -1.21
N LEU A 32 12.49 -11.77 -0.38
CA LEU A 32 13.27 -10.72 0.27
C LEU A 32 14.17 -11.30 1.37
N PRO A 33 15.21 -10.57 1.80
CA PRO A 33 15.93 -10.92 3.01
C PRO A 33 14.93 -11.13 4.16
N HIS A 34 15.16 -12.08 5.01
CA HIS A 34 14.29 -12.41 6.16
C HIS A 34 12.96 -13.11 5.84
N GLY A 35 12.61 -13.36 4.57
CA GLY A 35 11.55 -14.31 4.19
C GLY A 35 10.23 -13.71 3.72
N ALA A 36 10.07 -12.39 3.69
CA ALA A 36 8.95 -11.77 2.99
C ALA A 36 9.02 -12.03 1.48
N ILE A 37 7.89 -11.95 0.79
CA ILE A 37 7.82 -12.20 -0.66
C ILE A 37 7.29 -10.94 -1.36
N LEU A 38 7.98 -10.56 -2.43
CA LEU A 38 7.53 -9.50 -3.33
C LEU A 38 7.09 -10.12 -4.66
N HIS A 39 5.81 -9.96 -4.99
CA HIS A 39 5.23 -10.44 -6.24
C HIS A 39 5.15 -9.27 -7.22
N VAL A 40 5.92 -9.29 -8.30
CA VAL A 40 6.07 -8.15 -9.21
C VAL A 40 5.49 -8.47 -10.58
N LEU A 41 4.64 -7.60 -11.10
CA LEU A 41 4.23 -7.56 -12.49
C LEU A 41 4.90 -6.33 -13.15
N PRO A 42 5.96 -6.53 -13.94
CA PRO A 42 6.63 -5.43 -14.63
C PRO A 42 5.71 -4.74 -15.64
N ALA A 43 5.88 -3.43 -15.80
CA ALA A 43 5.20 -2.68 -16.84
C ALA A 43 5.56 -3.20 -18.24
N SER A 44 4.71 -2.93 -19.22
CA SER A 44 5.02 -3.26 -20.62
C SER A 44 6.27 -2.49 -21.07
N LYS A 45 7.16 -3.15 -21.83
CA LYS A 45 8.35 -2.51 -22.42
C LYS A 45 8.03 -1.30 -23.31
N ASN A 46 6.82 -1.25 -23.85
CA ASN A 46 6.34 -0.17 -24.70
C ASN A 46 5.52 0.87 -23.94
N SER A 47 5.32 0.70 -22.62
CA SER A 47 4.67 1.74 -21.82
C SER A 47 5.66 2.88 -21.60
N LEU A 48 5.17 4.11 -21.67
CA LEU A 48 5.90 5.23 -21.09
C LEU A 48 5.97 4.94 -19.59
N ALA A 49 7.15 4.60 -19.11
CA ALA A 49 7.34 4.14 -17.74
C ALA A 49 6.97 5.24 -16.75
N HIS A 50 5.76 5.16 -16.18
CA HIS A 50 5.31 6.14 -15.20
C HIS A 50 6.04 5.98 -13.88
N GLY A 51 6.00 4.79 -13.32
CA GLY A 51 6.60 4.51 -12.01
C GLY A 51 6.30 3.09 -11.57
N ALA A 52 6.42 2.85 -10.28
CA ALA A 52 6.04 1.59 -9.67
C ALA A 52 5.14 1.82 -8.45
N VAL A 53 4.34 0.82 -8.10
CA VAL A 53 3.50 0.82 -6.90
C VAL A 53 3.72 -0.47 -6.12
N ILE A 54 4.03 -0.34 -4.83
CA ILE A 54 4.09 -1.45 -3.87
C ILE A 54 2.76 -1.48 -3.11
N ILE A 55 2.06 -2.60 -3.14
CA ILE A 55 0.80 -2.79 -2.43
C ILE A 55 1.03 -3.54 -1.13
N CYS A 56 0.57 -2.98 -0.01
CA CYS A 56 0.58 -3.56 1.32
C CYS A 56 -0.87 -3.92 1.71
N PRO A 57 -1.26 -5.20 1.65
CA PRO A 57 -2.61 -5.62 2.02
C PRO A 57 -2.92 -5.40 3.49
N GLY A 58 -4.20 -5.26 3.83
CA GLY A 58 -4.68 -5.30 5.20
C GLY A 58 -4.77 -6.72 5.76
N GLY A 59 -5.49 -6.83 6.88
CA GLY A 59 -5.70 -8.09 7.60
C GLY A 59 -5.29 -8.02 9.08
N GLY A 60 -5.29 -6.80 9.67
CA GLY A 60 -5.09 -6.59 11.10
C GLY A 60 -3.71 -6.96 11.64
N TYR A 61 -2.70 -7.12 10.78
CA TYR A 61 -1.42 -7.73 11.13
C TYR A 61 -1.53 -9.18 11.62
N PHE A 62 -2.68 -9.81 11.38
CA PHE A 62 -2.94 -11.20 11.73
C PHE A 62 -2.87 -12.12 10.51
N TYR A 63 -3.32 -11.65 9.34
CA TYR A 63 -3.22 -12.30 8.03
C TYR A 63 -3.05 -11.25 6.92
N LEU A 64 -2.96 -11.68 5.66
CA LEU A 64 -2.90 -10.78 4.50
C LEU A 64 -4.07 -11.02 3.55
N GLU A 65 -4.86 -9.97 3.30
CA GLU A 65 -5.94 -9.98 2.31
C GLU A 65 -5.37 -9.81 0.89
N LYS A 66 -4.64 -10.80 0.40
CA LYS A 66 -3.83 -10.73 -0.83
C LYS A 66 -4.64 -10.57 -2.12
N TRP A 67 -5.94 -10.84 -2.10
CA TRP A 67 -6.74 -10.81 -3.32
C TRP A 67 -7.35 -9.44 -3.57
N LYS A 68 -8.40 -9.05 -2.86
CA LYS A 68 -9.11 -7.78 -3.09
C LYS A 68 -8.29 -6.54 -2.69
N GLU A 69 -7.32 -6.69 -1.80
CA GLU A 69 -6.40 -5.64 -1.36
C GLU A 69 -4.97 -5.85 -1.90
N GLY A 70 -4.83 -6.70 -2.92
CA GLY A 70 -3.56 -7.05 -3.52
C GLY A 70 -3.66 -7.34 -5.00
N PHE A 71 -3.67 -8.62 -5.39
CA PHE A 71 -3.57 -9.05 -6.80
C PHE A 71 -4.66 -8.48 -7.72
N TRP A 72 -5.87 -8.21 -7.23
CA TRP A 72 -6.93 -7.64 -8.08
C TRP A 72 -6.65 -6.21 -8.55
N TRP A 73 -5.71 -5.50 -7.92
CA TRP A 73 -5.24 -4.19 -8.35
C TRP A 73 -4.20 -4.23 -9.47
N PHE A 74 -3.57 -5.38 -9.72
CA PHE A 74 -2.51 -5.51 -10.74
C PHE A 74 -2.96 -5.06 -12.12
N PRO A 75 -4.14 -5.51 -12.62
CA PRO A 75 -4.64 -5.08 -13.92
C PRO A 75 -4.85 -3.57 -14.03
N PHE A 76 -5.30 -2.94 -12.95
CA PHE A 76 -5.51 -1.48 -12.93
C PHE A 76 -4.17 -0.75 -13.13
N PHE A 77 -3.18 -0.97 -12.28
CA PHE A 77 -1.89 -0.29 -12.37
C PHE A 77 -1.13 -0.65 -13.65
N TYR A 78 -1.18 -1.90 -14.09
CA TYR A 78 -0.56 -2.30 -15.36
C TYR A 78 -1.13 -1.55 -16.56
N ARG A 79 -2.44 -1.34 -16.60
CA ARG A 79 -3.12 -0.53 -17.65
C ARG A 79 -2.76 0.94 -17.59
N GLN A 80 -2.46 1.46 -16.39
CA GLN A 80 -1.94 2.82 -16.21
C GLN A 80 -0.44 2.92 -16.54
N GLY A 81 0.21 1.84 -16.96
CA GLY A 81 1.63 1.82 -17.33
C GLY A 81 2.60 1.71 -16.16
N TYR A 82 2.11 1.34 -14.97
CA TYR A 82 2.95 1.15 -13.79
C TYR A 82 3.44 -0.30 -13.66
N THR A 83 4.67 -0.46 -13.18
CA THR A 83 5.09 -1.72 -12.57
C THR A 83 4.40 -1.84 -11.22
N VAL A 84 3.74 -2.96 -10.96
CA VAL A 84 3.00 -3.17 -9.71
C VAL A 84 3.58 -4.35 -8.94
N ALA A 85 3.72 -4.17 -7.64
CA ALA A 85 4.20 -5.22 -6.74
C ALA A 85 3.25 -5.39 -5.55
N LEU A 86 3.05 -6.63 -5.11
CA LEU A 86 2.39 -6.97 -3.86
C LEU A 86 3.45 -7.41 -2.85
N LEU A 87 3.50 -6.76 -1.70
CA LEU A 87 4.35 -7.17 -0.59
C LEU A 87 3.58 -8.13 0.32
N GLU A 88 3.98 -9.39 0.28
CA GLU A 88 3.57 -10.39 1.27
C GLU A 88 4.51 -10.26 2.49
N TYR A 89 4.23 -9.24 3.31
CA TYR A 89 5.02 -8.94 4.50
C TYR A 89 4.77 -9.95 5.62
N ARG A 90 5.76 -10.18 6.46
CA ARG A 90 5.68 -11.10 7.59
C ARG A 90 4.82 -10.52 8.70
N MET A 91 4.10 -11.40 9.39
CA MET A 91 3.34 -11.02 10.57
C MET A 91 4.29 -10.59 11.69
N PRO A 92 3.95 -9.51 12.42
CA PRO A 92 4.85 -8.90 13.40
C PRO A 92 5.11 -9.77 14.62
N ASN A 93 4.14 -10.58 15.05
CA ASN A 93 4.25 -11.33 16.29
C ASN A 93 4.75 -10.46 17.47
N HIS A 94 4.10 -9.29 17.62
CA HIS A 94 4.41 -8.24 18.61
C HIS A 94 5.76 -7.52 18.43
N ASP A 95 6.40 -7.71 17.28
CA ASP A 95 7.59 -6.95 16.90
C ASP A 95 7.35 -6.13 15.61
N TYR A 96 7.02 -4.87 15.77
CA TYR A 96 6.73 -3.94 14.67
C TYR A 96 7.88 -3.84 13.65
N ARG A 97 9.13 -4.11 14.06
CA ARG A 97 10.30 -4.02 13.18
C ARG A 97 10.25 -5.05 12.05
N ILE A 98 9.54 -6.16 12.24
CA ILE A 98 9.44 -7.23 11.24
C ILE A 98 8.77 -6.72 9.96
N PRO A 99 7.49 -6.28 9.95
CA PRO A 99 6.85 -5.79 8.73
C PRO A 99 7.50 -4.49 8.21
N MET A 100 8.04 -3.64 9.08
CA MET A 100 8.73 -2.42 8.64
C MET A 100 10.03 -2.72 7.90
N THR A 101 10.81 -3.71 8.35
CA THR A 101 11.98 -4.17 7.61
C THR A 101 11.60 -4.70 6.24
N ASP A 102 10.49 -5.45 6.14
CA ASP A 102 10.01 -5.96 4.87
C ASP A 102 9.58 -4.84 3.91
N GLY A 103 8.93 -3.78 4.42
CA GLY A 103 8.58 -2.59 3.66
C GLY A 103 9.81 -1.85 3.12
N ILE A 104 10.82 -1.67 3.96
CA ILE A 104 12.11 -1.07 3.58
C ILE A 104 12.78 -1.88 2.48
N GLU A 105 12.90 -3.19 2.65
CA GLU A 105 13.54 -4.06 1.65
C GLU A 105 12.75 -4.14 0.34
N ALA A 106 11.42 -4.05 0.40
CA ALA A 106 10.59 -3.96 -0.81
C ALA A 106 10.89 -2.69 -1.61
N ILE A 107 10.94 -1.52 -0.96
CA ILE A 107 11.25 -0.24 -1.63
C ILE A 107 12.64 -0.28 -2.27
N LYS A 108 13.66 -0.74 -1.53
CA LYS A 108 15.03 -0.88 -2.04
C LYS A 108 15.09 -1.83 -3.23
N THR A 109 14.45 -3.00 -3.12
CA THR A 109 14.41 -3.99 -4.19
C THR A 109 13.75 -3.43 -5.45
N MET A 110 12.63 -2.70 -5.31
CA MET A 110 11.99 -2.03 -6.43
C MET A 110 12.95 -1.03 -7.09
N ARG A 111 13.58 -0.13 -6.34
CA ARG A 111 14.50 0.87 -6.89
C ARG A 111 15.72 0.24 -7.56
N GLU A 112 16.29 -0.84 -7.00
CA GLU A 112 17.41 -1.60 -7.58
C GLU A 112 17.07 -2.21 -8.94
N HIS A 113 15.84 -2.70 -9.12
CA HIS A 113 15.40 -3.38 -10.35
C HIS A 113 14.62 -2.47 -11.32
N ALA A 114 14.58 -1.16 -11.09
CA ALA A 114 13.75 -0.23 -11.85
C ALA A 114 13.97 -0.30 -13.37
N LYS A 115 15.25 -0.40 -13.80
CA LYS A 115 15.61 -0.53 -15.22
C LYS A 115 15.12 -1.86 -15.82
N GLU A 116 15.28 -2.96 -15.08
CA GLU A 116 14.87 -4.29 -15.51
C GLU A 116 13.35 -4.39 -15.64
N TRP A 117 12.62 -3.75 -14.74
CA TRP A 117 11.15 -3.80 -14.67
C TRP A 117 10.48 -2.59 -15.32
N HIS A 118 11.22 -1.81 -16.08
CA HIS A 118 10.73 -0.74 -16.95
C HIS A 118 9.95 0.38 -16.25
N PHE A 119 10.51 0.96 -15.18
CA PHE A 119 9.93 2.14 -14.52
C PHE A 119 11.00 3.14 -14.07
N ASN A 120 10.57 4.37 -13.72
CA ASN A 120 11.43 5.38 -13.13
C ASN A 120 11.68 5.08 -11.64
N LYS A 121 12.95 4.85 -11.26
CA LYS A 121 13.34 4.56 -9.87
C LYS A 121 13.00 5.68 -8.88
N ASP A 122 12.84 6.91 -9.35
CA ASP A 122 12.49 8.08 -8.55
C ASP A 122 10.96 8.34 -8.55
N LYS A 123 10.15 7.36 -8.96
CA LYS A 123 8.69 7.37 -8.91
C LYS A 123 8.17 6.01 -8.39
N VAL A 124 8.50 5.68 -7.14
CA VAL A 124 8.05 4.48 -6.44
C VAL A 124 7.02 4.86 -5.39
N GLY A 125 5.76 4.50 -5.63
CA GLY A 125 4.67 4.71 -4.71
C GLY A 125 4.42 3.51 -3.80
N ILE A 126 3.71 3.76 -2.70
CA ILE A 126 3.22 2.73 -1.80
C ILE A 126 1.71 2.85 -1.63
N MET A 127 1.01 1.72 -1.68
CA MET A 127 -0.43 1.65 -1.47
C MET A 127 -0.70 0.73 -0.28
N GLY A 128 -1.52 1.17 0.66
CA GLY A 128 -1.82 0.35 1.83
C GLY A 128 -3.29 0.36 2.22
N PHE A 129 -3.76 -0.78 2.70
CA PHE A 129 -5.15 -1.02 3.11
C PHE A 129 -5.22 -1.35 4.60
N SER A 130 -6.11 -0.72 5.36
CA SER A 130 -6.33 -1.07 6.78
C SER A 130 -5.00 -1.13 7.55
N ALA A 131 -4.63 -2.24 8.16
CA ALA A 131 -3.33 -2.45 8.81
C ALA A 131 -2.14 -2.30 7.83
N GLY A 132 -2.29 -2.70 6.55
CA GLY A 132 -1.30 -2.41 5.50
C GLY A 132 -1.18 -0.92 5.20
N GLY A 133 -2.24 -0.14 5.46
CA GLY A 133 -2.23 1.32 5.46
C GLY A 133 -1.34 1.89 6.55
N HIS A 134 -1.27 1.24 7.72
CA HIS A 134 -0.33 1.59 8.77
C HIS A 134 1.12 1.35 8.31
N LEU A 135 1.42 0.18 7.75
CA LEU A 135 2.75 -0.11 7.21
C LEU A 135 3.13 0.90 6.10
N ALA A 136 2.22 1.18 5.17
CA ALA A 136 2.46 2.13 4.09
C ALA A 136 2.70 3.54 4.63
N SER A 137 1.87 4.02 5.56
CA SER A 137 2.05 5.35 6.17
C SER A 137 3.33 5.47 7.00
N THR A 138 3.78 4.38 7.65
CA THR A 138 5.09 4.35 8.32
C THR A 138 6.24 4.58 7.33
N MET A 139 6.18 3.99 6.14
CA MET A 139 7.19 4.26 5.10
C MET A 139 7.12 5.71 4.60
N LEU A 140 5.90 6.26 4.43
CA LEU A 140 5.69 7.63 3.93
C LEU A 140 6.22 8.71 4.88
N VAL A 141 6.19 8.47 6.19
CA VAL A 141 6.69 9.44 7.19
C VAL A 141 8.15 9.22 7.58
N SER A 142 8.85 8.29 6.93
CA SER A 142 10.25 8.00 7.19
C SER A 142 11.15 9.22 6.88
N ASP A 143 12.07 9.53 7.78
CA ASP A 143 13.09 10.56 7.56
C ASP A 143 14.21 10.12 6.60
N ASN A 144 14.32 8.81 6.35
CA ASN A 144 15.32 8.25 5.46
C ASN A 144 14.83 8.29 4.00
N ASP A 145 15.44 9.15 3.20
CA ASP A 145 15.09 9.38 1.79
C ASP A 145 15.26 8.12 0.92
N ASP A 146 16.21 7.23 1.24
CA ASP A 146 16.47 6.01 0.48
C ASP A 146 15.32 4.98 0.55
N VAL A 147 14.54 5.04 1.62
CA VAL A 147 13.45 4.09 1.89
C VAL A 147 12.07 4.76 1.94
N ARG A 148 12.00 6.09 1.82
CA ARG A 148 10.73 6.79 1.72
C ARG A 148 10.19 6.66 0.30
N PRO A 149 8.92 6.23 0.10
CA PRO A 149 8.25 6.26 -1.20
C PRO A 149 8.12 7.69 -1.74
N ASP A 150 7.91 7.82 -3.05
CA ASP A 150 7.78 9.12 -3.71
C ASP A 150 6.32 9.63 -3.69
N PHE A 151 5.34 8.75 -3.45
CA PHE A 151 3.92 9.06 -3.24
C PHE A 151 3.21 7.92 -2.50
N GLY A 152 2.04 8.19 -1.93
CA GLY A 152 1.28 7.21 -1.17
C GLY A 152 -0.20 7.16 -1.48
N MET A 153 -0.82 5.97 -1.30
CA MET A 153 -2.26 5.75 -1.43
C MET A 153 -2.73 4.95 -0.22
N LEU A 154 -3.58 5.54 0.60
CA LEU A 154 -4.05 4.96 1.86
C LEU A 154 -5.56 4.72 1.78
N PHE A 155 -5.96 3.47 1.87
CA PHE A 155 -7.36 3.05 1.81
C PHE A 155 -7.84 2.60 3.19
N TYR A 156 -8.85 3.29 3.73
CA TYR A 156 -9.40 3.04 5.09
C TYR A 156 -8.30 2.67 6.10
N PRO A 157 -7.21 3.49 6.18
CA PRO A 157 -6.00 3.08 6.85
C PRO A 157 -6.14 3.08 8.37
N VAL A 158 -5.50 2.12 9.04
CA VAL A 158 -5.01 2.34 10.39
C VAL A 158 -3.83 3.30 10.28
N VAL A 159 -3.75 4.30 11.14
CA VAL A 159 -2.69 5.33 11.14
C VAL A 159 -2.12 5.51 12.55
N SER A 160 -3.01 5.72 13.52
CA SER A 160 -2.64 5.90 14.91
C SER A 160 -2.55 4.55 15.64
N MET A 161 -1.58 4.41 16.53
CA MET A 161 -1.47 3.30 17.48
C MET A 161 -1.91 3.71 18.90
N ARG A 162 -2.35 4.95 19.11
CA ARG A 162 -2.93 5.38 20.39
C ARG A 162 -4.24 4.63 20.64
N LYS A 163 -4.39 4.07 21.84
CA LYS A 163 -5.45 3.10 22.18
C LYS A 163 -6.86 3.63 21.98
N GLU A 164 -7.09 4.92 22.15
CA GLU A 164 -8.39 5.57 21.92
C GLU A 164 -8.77 5.78 20.45
N LEU A 165 -7.82 5.59 19.54
CA LEU A 165 -7.98 5.86 18.11
C LEU A 165 -7.71 4.66 17.22
N THR A 166 -6.85 3.74 17.69
CA THR A 166 -6.39 2.62 16.87
C THR A 166 -7.47 1.55 16.63
N HIS A 167 -7.23 0.72 15.64
CA HIS A 167 -7.88 -0.59 15.54
C HIS A 167 -7.16 -1.55 16.50
N MET A 168 -7.78 -1.89 17.63
CA MET A 168 -7.14 -2.61 18.73
C MET A 168 -6.55 -3.96 18.34
N ASP A 169 -7.19 -4.71 17.44
CA ASP A 169 -6.62 -5.98 16.97
C ASP A 169 -5.30 -5.77 16.23
N SER A 170 -5.22 -4.74 15.36
CA SER A 170 -3.98 -4.37 14.67
C SER A 170 -2.90 -3.92 15.65
N HIS A 171 -3.26 -3.12 16.66
CA HIS A 171 -2.35 -2.67 17.70
C HIS A 171 -1.78 -3.87 18.47
N ASN A 172 -2.65 -4.76 18.95
CA ASN A 172 -2.23 -5.90 19.76
C ASN A 172 -1.37 -6.90 18.97
N CYS A 173 -1.69 -7.13 17.68
CA CYS A 173 -0.86 -7.97 16.82
C CYS A 173 0.51 -7.34 16.56
N LEU A 174 0.57 -6.02 16.39
CA LEU A 174 1.81 -5.30 16.05
C LEU A 174 2.71 -5.09 17.27
N LEU A 175 2.13 -4.69 18.41
CA LEU A 175 2.86 -4.18 19.59
C LEU A 175 2.69 -5.03 20.84
N GLY A 176 1.65 -5.88 20.88
CA GLY A 176 1.21 -6.57 22.09
C GLY A 176 0.24 -5.73 22.94
N GLU A 177 -0.54 -6.41 23.80
CA GLU A 177 -1.58 -5.76 24.63
C GLU A 177 -1.00 -4.76 25.63
N ASN A 178 0.25 -5.00 26.10
CA ASN A 178 0.92 -4.20 27.12
C ASN A 178 1.92 -3.19 26.55
N ALA A 179 1.75 -2.78 25.29
CA ALA A 179 2.59 -1.74 24.71
C ALA A 179 2.49 -0.44 25.52
N SER A 180 3.64 0.25 25.64
CA SER A 180 3.72 1.52 26.36
C SER A 180 3.16 2.67 25.50
N GLU A 181 2.64 3.71 26.14
CA GLU A 181 2.19 4.93 25.45
C GLU A 181 3.31 5.56 24.60
N ALA A 182 4.56 5.43 25.02
CA ALA A 182 5.70 5.89 24.23
C ALA A 182 5.85 5.11 22.92
N LEU A 183 5.60 3.79 22.94
CA LEU A 183 5.63 2.96 21.74
C LEU A 183 4.39 3.21 20.86
N ASP A 184 3.23 3.38 21.46
CA ASP A 184 2.00 3.76 20.76
C ASP A 184 2.19 5.09 20.02
N SER A 185 2.80 6.08 20.67
CA SER A 185 3.12 7.37 20.05
C SER A 185 4.19 7.27 18.97
N LEU A 186 5.22 6.45 19.17
CA LEU A 186 6.28 6.22 18.18
C LEU A 186 5.72 5.65 16.88
N LEU A 187 4.66 4.86 16.95
CA LEU A 187 4.04 4.20 15.80
C LEU A 187 2.71 4.82 15.38
N SER A 188 2.38 6.00 15.90
CA SER A 188 1.27 6.82 15.45
C SER A 188 1.75 7.76 14.33
N ASN A 189 1.55 7.34 13.09
CA ASN A 189 2.17 7.95 11.91
C ASN A 189 1.74 9.40 11.67
N GLU A 190 0.57 9.80 12.10
CA GLU A 190 0.10 11.19 12.05
C GLU A 190 0.98 12.15 12.84
N LEU A 191 1.72 11.65 13.84
CA LEU A 191 2.63 12.46 14.66
C LEU A 191 3.99 12.71 13.98
N HIS A 192 4.30 11.96 12.92
CA HIS A 192 5.61 11.98 12.24
C HIS A 192 5.56 12.62 10.85
N ILE A 193 4.43 13.19 10.46
CA ILE A 193 4.30 13.93 9.21
C ILE A 193 5.21 15.15 9.25
N SER A 194 6.07 15.28 8.25
CA SER A 194 7.06 16.35 8.12
C SER A 194 6.98 17.00 6.74
N GLU A 195 7.80 18.02 6.52
CA GLU A 195 7.94 18.66 5.21
C GLU A 195 8.48 17.71 4.13
N LYS A 196 9.07 16.58 4.52
CA LYS A 196 9.55 15.54 3.62
C LYS A 196 8.49 14.53 3.21
N THR A 197 7.36 14.47 3.92
CA THR A 197 6.26 13.53 3.61
C THR A 197 5.74 13.78 2.20
N PRO A 198 5.72 12.76 1.31
CA PRO A 198 5.36 12.92 -0.08
C PRO A 198 3.84 13.13 -0.27
N PRO A 199 3.37 13.40 -1.51
CA PRO A 199 1.94 13.46 -1.80
C PRO A 199 1.20 12.18 -1.44
N VAL A 200 -0.02 12.31 -0.88
CA VAL A 200 -0.82 11.17 -0.43
C VAL A 200 -2.27 11.28 -0.92
N TYR A 201 -2.78 10.18 -1.48
CA TYR A 201 -4.19 9.95 -1.75
C TYR A 201 -4.78 9.16 -0.57
N ILE A 202 -5.92 9.60 -0.03
CA ILE A 202 -6.60 8.93 1.09
C ILE A 202 -8.05 8.65 0.69
N ALA A 203 -8.50 7.41 0.87
CA ALA A 203 -9.88 7.01 0.58
C ALA A 203 -10.46 6.14 1.69
N PHE A 204 -11.70 6.42 2.11
CA PHE A 204 -12.43 5.61 3.07
C PHE A 204 -13.94 5.76 2.93
N SER A 205 -14.71 4.89 3.57
CA SER A 205 -16.17 5.00 3.64
C SER A 205 -16.58 5.68 4.94
N LYS A 206 -17.58 6.57 4.87
CA LYS A 206 -18.08 7.31 6.04
C LYS A 206 -18.69 6.40 7.10
N ASP A 207 -19.22 5.26 6.68
CA ASP A 207 -19.86 4.23 7.53
C ASP A 207 -18.89 3.11 7.94
N ASP A 208 -17.57 3.34 7.88
CA ASP A 208 -16.57 2.39 8.34
C ASP A 208 -16.64 2.21 9.86
N THR A 209 -16.95 0.99 10.30
CA THR A 209 -17.00 0.60 11.72
C THR A 209 -15.84 -0.31 12.12
N GLY A 210 -15.02 -0.75 11.17
CA GLY A 210 -13.83 -1.56 11.41
C GLY A 210 -12.64 -0.72 11.85
N VAL A 211 -12.32 0.32 11.07
CA VAL A 211 -11.34 1.33 11.45
C VAL A 211 -12.06 2.68 11.52
N ILE A 212 -12.05 3.30 12.68
CA ILE A 212 -12.70 4.60 12.83
C ILE A 212 -12.11 5.64 11.88
N THR A 213 -12.97 6.39 11.22
CA THR A 213 -12.60 7.33 10.15
C THR A 213 -11.64 8.43 10.62
N GLN A 214 -11.55 8.67 11.94
CA GLN A 214 -10.59 9.56 12.56
C GLN A 214 -9.14 9.21 12.21
N ASN A 215 -8.80 7.93 11.99
CA ASN A 215 -7.44 7.55 11.54
C ASN A 215 -7.06 8.27 10.24
N ALA A 216 -7.91 8.15 9.22
CA ALA A 216 -7.70 8.80 7.92
C ALA A 216 -7.71 10.33 8.04
N MET A 217 -8.66 10.87 8.82
CA MET A 217 -8.81 12.31 9.02
C MET A 217 -7.61 12.93 9.73
N LEU A 218 -7.07 12.27 10.77
CA LEU A 218 -5.89 12.76 11.50
C LEU A 218 -4.66 12.87 10.56
N PHE A 219 -4.44 11.86 9.73
CA PHE A 219 -3.34 11.91 8.76
C PHE A 219 -3.55 13.04 7.75
N HIS A 220 -4.75 13.14 7.18
CA HIS A 220 -5.11 14.22 6.25
C HIS A 220 -4.88 15.60 6.88
N ASP A 221 -5.42 15.85 8.07
CA ASP A 221 -5.35 17.15 8.73
C ASP A 221 -3.92 17.55 9.06
N LYS A 222 -3.08 16.59 9.46
CA LYS A 222 -1.65 16.82 9.68
C LYS A 222 -0.89 17.09 8.38
N MET A 223 -1.22 16.41 7.29
CA MET A 223 -0.69 16.74 5.96
C MET A 223 -1.02 18.19 5.58
N ARG A 224 -2.29 18.61 5.79
CA ARG A 224 -2.74 19.99 5.55
C ARG A 224 -2.02 21.00 6.44
N GLU A 225 -1.86 20.71 7.73
CA GLU A 225 -1.12 21.55 8.69
C GLU A 225 0.34 21.78 8.25
N LYS A 226 0.96 20.72 7.70
CA LYS A 226 2.33 20.75 7.17
C LYS A 226 2.42 21.24 5.72
N HIS A 227 1.34 21.74 5.14
CA HIS A 227 1.26 22.17 3.74
C HIS A 227 1.72 21.10 2.74
N ARG A 228 1.49 19.81 3.06
CA ARG A 228 1.83 18.70 2.16
C ARG A 228 0.65 18.39 1.25
N PRO A 229 0.92 18.04 -0.03
CA PRO A 229 -0.13 17.66 -0.96
C PRO A 229 -0.88 16.43 -0.47
N VAL A 230 -2.20 16.53 -0.32
CA VAL A 230 -3.07 15.43 0.09
C VAL A 230 -4.41 15.53 -0.63
N SER A 231 -4.89 14.41 -1.16
CA SER A 231 -6.21 14.25 -1.75
C SER A 231 -7.05 13.35 -0.86
N LEU A 232 -8.29 13.76 -0.55
CA LEU A 232 -9.17 13.04 0.37
C LEU A 232 -10.48 12.68 -0.33
N HIS A 233 -10.79 11.38 -0.35
CA HIS A 233 -11.97 10.80 -0.99
C HIS A 233 -12.82 10.06 0.05
N ILE A 234 -14.00 10.58 0.34
CA ILE A 234 -14.91 10.05 1.34
C ILE A 234 -16.15 9.50 0.65
N TYR A 235 -16.31 8.18 0.65
CA TYR A 235 -17.48 7.53 0.08
C TYR A 235 -18.60 7.45 1.12
N PRO A 236 -19.86 7.76 0.74
CA PRO A 236 -20.98 7.77 1.70
C PRO A 236 -21.22 6.44 2.41
N SER A 237 -20.92 5.31 1.76
CA SER A 237 -21.12 3.97 2.29
C SER A 237 -20.16 2.96 1.68
N GLY A 238 -20.01 1.79 2.31
CA GLY A 238 -19.13 0.71 1.85
C GLY A 238 -18.53 -0.06 3.03
N GLY A 239 -18.60 0.51 4.23
CA GLY A 239 -18.00 -0.07 5.43
C GLY A 239 -16.48 -0.18 5.30
N HIS A 240 -15.91 -1.20 5.93
CA HIS A 240 -14.48 -1.49 5.92
C HIS A 240 -14.11 -2.56 4.89
N GLY A 241 -12.89 -2.49 4.33
CA GLY A 241 -12.29 -3.62 3.60
C GLY A 241 -12.89 -3.90 2.22
N TRP A 242 -13.40 -2.88 1.52
CA TRP A 242 -13.95 -3.07 0.18
C TRP A 242 -12.87 -3.37 -0.89
N GLY A 243 -11.65 -2.83 -0.77
CA GLY A 243 -10.57 -3.09 -1.72
C GLY A 243 -10.98 -2.91 -3.18
N TYR A 244 -10.61 -3.86 -4.04
CA TYR A 244 -10.98 -3.89 -5.47
C TYR A 244 -12.31 -4.60 -5.75
N ARG A 245 -13.24 -4.67 -4.80
CA ARG A 245 -14.50 -5.39 -5.02
C ARG A 245 -15.37 -4.70 -6.06
N LEU A 246 -15.78 -5.42 -7.12
CA LEU A 246 -16.73 -4.95 -8.13
C LEU A 246 -18.12 -4.62 -7.55
N THR A 247 -18.46 -5.20 -6.40
CA THR A 247 -19.70 -4.94 -5.66
C THR A 247 -19.64 -3.68 -4.79
N PHE A 248 -18.47 -3.04 -4.67
CA PHE A 248 -18.39 -1.74 -3.99
C PHE A 248 -19.11 -0.69 -4.83
N LYS A 249 -20.10 -0.04 -4.25
CA LYS A 249 -21.00 0.87 -4.97
C LYS A 249 -20.27 1.97 -5.74
N TYR A 250 -19.13 2.42 -5.23
CA TYR A 250 -18.33 3.51 -5.80
C TYR A 250 -17.08 3.00 -6.52
N HIS A 251 -17.04 1.73 -6.91
CA HIS A 251 -15.87 1.09 -7.52
C HIS A 251 -15.33 1.86 -8.74
N ASN A 252 -16.19 2.18 -9.70
CA ASN A 252 -15.76 2.87 -10.92
C ASN A 252 -15.31 4.32 -10.61
N GLN A 253 -16.08 5.05 -9.79
CA GLN A 253 -15.72 6.40 -9.35
C GLN A 253 -14.34 6.40 -8.68
N MET A 254 -14.09 5.46 -7.76
CA MET A 254 -12.81 5.31 -7.09
C MET A 254 -11.65 5.06 -8.08
N LEU A 255 -11.85 4.20 -9.08
CA LEU A 255 -10.81 3.92 -10.08
C LEU A 255 -10.54 5.13 -10.99
N GLU A 256 -11.57 5.90 -11.36
CA GLU A 256 -11.43 7.13 -12.13
C GLU A 256 -10.66 8.20 -11.35
N GLU A 257 -11.08 8.48 -10.10
CA GLU A 257 -10.41 9.42 -9.20
C GLU A 257 -8.94 9.04 -8.94
N LEU A 258 -8.68 7.75 -8.74
CA LEU A 258 -7.32 7.26 -8.52
C LEU A 258 -6.47 7.35 -9.80
N ALA A 259 -7.04 7.01 -10.96
CA ALA A 259 -6.35 7.14 -12.25
C ALA A 259 -5.99 8.60 -12.57
N GLU A 260 -6.88 9.53 -12.27
CA GLU A 260 -6.62 10.97 -12.41
C GLU A 260 -5.50 11.44 -11.47
N TRP A 261 -5.49 10.95 -10.24
CA TRP A 261 -4.50 11.37 -9.25
C TRP A 261 -3.08 10.86 -9.54
N ILE A 262 -2.91 9.63 -10.07
CA ILE A 262 -1.59 9.04 -10.31
C ILE A 262 -0.93 9.50 -11.62
N ASN A 263 -1.70 10.06 -12.59
CA ASN A 263 -1.23 10.54 -13.90
C ASN A 263 -0.99 12.04 -13.92
#